data_e9314da26d03b4eb910ab654e862ad58
#
_entry.id   e9314da26d03b4eb910ab654e862ad58
#
_cell.length_a   1.000
_cell.length_b   1.000
_cell.length_c   1.000
_cell.angle_alpha   90.00
_cell.angle_beta   90.00
_cell.angle_gamma   90.00
#
_symmetry.space_group_name_H-M   'P 1'
#
loop_
_entity.id
_entity.type
_entity.pdbx_description
1 polymer ?
#
loop_
_entity_poly.entity_id
_entity_poly.type
_entity_poly.pdbx_seq_one_letter_code
_entity_poly.pdbx_strand_id
1 'polypeptide(L)'
;MAVVSDTRTSTHRLPASDRRRQLVETALDFFSRKGFGGTTTKEIAAAAGVTEAIIFRHFPTKSDLYNAVLDHHHDSGRISECIAQWQSCMDRNDDEGLVRAIIEKIIESYRRDLRGHRVLLFAALEGHEVALEHNRQISFPIFELLCQYVARRQSEGALRQGNPGAIVAAVAGMATHYATMTQMFGFCVNSDDRQIADSFVGIVMQGIRGTQPTEGAL
;
A
#
# COMPACT_ATOMS: atom_id res chain seq x y z
N MET A 1 34.06 2.56 -53.72
CA MET A 1 34.44 2.14 -52.36
C MET A 1 33.44 2.79 -51.40
N ALA A 2 32.44 2.02 -50.95
CA ALA A 2 31.45 2.49 -50.01
C ALA A 2 31.92 2.04 -48.61
N VAL A 3 32.14 3.01 -47.73
CA VAL A 3 32.46 2.78 -46.30
C VAL A 3 31.16 2.43 -45.58
N VAL A 4 31.00 1.18 -45.21
CA VAL A 4 29.93 0.72 -44.34
C VAL A 4 30.29 1.14 -42.90
N SER A 5 29.65 2.14 -42.37
CA SER A 5 29.75 2.54 -40.96
C SER A 5 29.01 1.51 -40.10
N ASP A 6 29.80 0.69 -39.43
CA ASP A 6 29.35 -0.26 -38.39
C ASP A 6 28.87 0.53 -37.14
N THR A 7 27.57 0.80 -37.05
CA THR A 7 26.95 1.35 -35.86
C THR A 7 26.77 0.22 -34.83
N ARG A 8 27.82 -0.12 -34.11
CA ARG A 8 27.74 -0.91 -32.89
C ARG A 8 26.95 -0.10 -31.85
N THR A 9 25.71 -0.42 -31.67
CA THR A 9 24.92 0.02 -30.53
C THR A 9 25.60 -0.47 -29.26
N SER A 10 26.33 0.44 -28.62
CA SER A 10 26.88 0.24 -27.27
C SER A 10 25.74 -0.06 -26.32
N THR A 11 25.50 -1.31 -25.97
CA THR A 11 24.61 -1.72 -24.87
C THR A 11 25.22 -1.20 -23.57
N HIS A 12 24.81 -0.02 -23.17
CA HIS A 12 25.22 0.62 -21.92
C HIS A 12 24.84 -0.31 -20.76
N ARG A 13 25.86 -0.98 -20.19
CA ARG A 13 25.65 -1.90 -19.05
C ARG A 13 25.19 -1.10 -17.85
N LEU A 14 23.91 -1.22 -17.48
CA LEU A 14 23.35 -0.56 -16.32
C LEU A 14 24.15 -0.93 -15.05
N PRO A 15 24.34 0.01 -14.10
CA PRO A 15 24.83 -0.28 -12.77
C PRO A 15 24.03 -1.40 -12.09
N ALA A 16 24.64 -2.15 -11.18
CA ALA A 16 23.97 -3.30 -10.55
C ALA A 16 22.71 -2.90 -9.78
N SER A 17 22.69 -1.73 -9.11
CA SER A 17 21.52 -1.17 -8.43
C SER A 17 20.38 -0.86 -9.39
N ASP A 18 20.69 -0.24 -10.53
CA ASP A 18 19.68 0.12 -11.53
C ASP A 18 19.12 -1.12 -12.22
N ARG A 19 19.98 -2.12 -12.45
CA ARG A 19 19.55 -3.42 -12.97
C ARG A 19 18.61 -4.13 -11.99
N ARG A 20 18.95 -4.13 -10.69
CA ARG A 20 18.10 -4.73 -9.67
C ARG A 20 16.73 -4.05 -9.64
N ARG A 21 16.68 -2.71 -9.67
CA ARG A 21 15.43 -1.93 -9.71
C ARG A 21 14.62 -2.24 -10.97
N GLN A 22 15.23 -2.31 -12.13
CA GLN A 22 14.58 -2.68 -13.39
C GLN A 22 13.93 -4.07 -13.30
N LEU A 23 14.62 -5.05 -12.73
CA LEU A 23 14.11 -6.41 -12.57
C LEU A 23 12.91 -6.44 -11.64
N VAL A 24 12.95 -5.70 -10.53
CA VAL A 24 11.83 -5.59 -9.58
C VAL A 24 10.61 -4.93 -10.25
N GLU A 25 10.80 -3.83 -10.96
CA GLU A 25 9.72 -3.15 -11.69
C GLU A 25 9.09 -4.05 -12.77
N THR A 26 9.93 -4.75 -13.55
CA THR A 26 9.42 -5.70 -14.55
C THR A 26 8.66 -6.84 -13.89
N ALA A 27 9.17 -7.38 -12.79
CA ALA A 27 8.51 -8.46 -12.04
C ALA A 27 7.18 -8.00 -11.43
N LEU A 28 7.11 -6.76 -10.90
CA LEU A 28 5.88 -6.17 -10.39
C LEU A 28 4.77 -6.16 -11.45
N ASP A 29 5.10 -5.80 -12.69
CA ASP A 29 4.14 -5.84 -13.80
C ASP A 29 3.58 -7.25 -14.05
N PHE A 30 4.44 -8.27 -14.03
CA PHE A 30 4.03 -9.64 -14.27
C PHE A 30 3.23 -10.21 -13.09
N PHE A 31 3.75 -10.08 -11.88
CA PHE A 31 3.07 -10.59 -10.68
C PHE A 31 1.73 -9.91 -10.43
N SER A 32 1.60 -8.63 -10.76
CA SER A 32 0.33 -7.91 -10.61
C SER A 32 -0.74 -8.36 -11.61
N ARG A 33 -0.36 -9.01 -12.70
CA ARG A 33 -1.30 -9.49 -13.75
C ARG A 33 -1.60 -10.98 -13.67
N LYS A 34 -0.63 -11.78 -13.25
CA LYS A 34 -0.68 -13.25 -13.34
C LYS A 34 -0.51 -13.98 -12.01
N GLY A 35 -0.25 -13.24 -10.92
CA GLY A 35 0.12 -13.81 -9.63
C GLY A 35 1.51 -14.45 -9.61
N PHE A 36 1.87 -15.04 -8.48
CA PHE A 36 3.14 -15.76 -8.34
C PHE A 36 3.15 -17.04 -9.17
N GLY A 37 2.10 -17.87 -9.07
CA GLY A 37 2.00 -19.14 -9.79
C GLY A 37 2.02 -18.97 -11.31
N GLY A 38 1.31 -17.98 -11.83
CA GLY A 38 1.15 -17.71 -13.26
C GLY A 38 2.32 -17.00 -13.95
N THR A 39 3.37 -16.61 -13.22
CA THR A 39 4.53 -15.88 -13.76
C THR A 39 5.78 -16.74 -13.75
N THR A 40 6.60 -16.68 -14.80
CA THR A 40 7.90 -17.34 -14.87
C THR A 40 9.05 -16.34 -14.89
N THR A 41 10.21 -16.72 -14.33
CA THR A 41 11.44 -15.93 -14.40
C THR A 41 11.92 -15.71 -15.83
N LYS A 42 11.64 -16.68 -16.70
CA LYS A 42 11.94 -16.60 -18.15
C LYS A 42 11.16 -15.46 -18.82
N GLU A 43 9.88 -15.30 -18.53
CA GLU A 43 9.06 -14.19 -19.06
C GLU A 43 9.57 -12.83 -18.56
N ILE A 44 9.90 -12.74 -17.26
CA ILE A 44 10.46 -11.52 -16.66
C ILE A 44 11.81 -11.19 -17.31
N ALA A 45 12.69 -12.18 -17.49
CA ALA A 45 14.00 -11.99 -18.13
C ALA A 45 13.85 -11.47 -19.56
N ALA A 46 12.98 -12.10 -20.34
CA ALA A 46 12.71 -11.68 -21.72
C ALA A 46 12.19 -10.24 -21.78
N ALA A 47 11.26 -9.87 -20.94
CA ALA A 47 10.70 -8.51 -20.88
C ALA A 47 11.72 -7.47 -20.40
N ALA A 48 12.62 -7.84 -19.48
CA ALA A 48 13.70 -6.98 -19.01
C ALA A 48 14.90 -6.90 -19.99
N GLY A 49 14.88 -7.66 -21.09
CA GLY A 49 15.98 -7.72 -22.06
C GLY A 49 17.25 -8.36 -21.50
N VAL A 50 17.12 -9.36 -20.63
CA VAL A 50 18.22 -10.08 -19.99
C VAL A 50 18.04 -11.59 -20.08
N THR A 51 19.05 -12.34 -19.65
CA THR A 51 18.92 -13.79 -19.44
C THR A 51 18.42 -14.11 -18.03
N GLU A 52 17.81 -15.28 -17.82
CA GLU A 52 17.42 -15.75 -16.47
C GLU A 52 18.62 -15.78 -15.51
N ALA A 53 19.81 -16.12 -15.99
CA ALA A 53 21.05 -16.10 -15.19
C ALA A 53 21.31 -14.73 -14.56
N ILE A 54 20.92 -13.64 -15.23
CA ILE A 54 21.02 -12.28 -14.67
C ILE A 54 20.01 -12.11 -13.53
N ILE A 55 18.79 -12.62 -13.66
CA ILE A 55 17.80 -12.59 -12.56
C ILE A 55 18.35 -13.34 -11.35
N PHE A 56 18.81 -14.60 -11.55
CA PHE A 56 19.29 -15.44 -10.45
C PHE A 56 20.56 -14.93 -9.79
N ARG A 57 21.34 -14.10 -10.48
CA ARG A 57 22.47 -13.40 -9.86
C ARG A 57 22.04 -12.32 -8.86
N HIS A 58 20.88 -11.67 -9.09
CA HIS A 58 20.33 -10.63 -8.20
C HIS A 58 19.34 -11.18 -7.17
N PHE A 59 18.65 -12.25 -7.51
CA PHE A 59 17.61 -12.89 -6.73
C PHE A 59 17.75 -14.42 -6.87
N PRO A 60 18.34 -15.10 -5.87
CA PRO A 60 18.63 -16.54 -5.95
C PRO A 60 17.43 -17.40 -6.33
N THR A 61 16.22 -17.00 -5.92
CA THR A 61 14.98 -17.69 -6.25
C THR A 61 13.93 -16.72 -6.78
N LYS A 62 12.87 -17.27 -7.40
CA LYS A 62 11.68 -16.49 -7.78
C LYS A 62 10.98 -15.86 -6.55
N SER A 63 11.02 -16.54 -5.41
CA SER A 63 10.48 -16.04 -4.15
C SER A 63 11.26 -14.82 -3.65
N ASP A 64 12.60 -14.80 -3.79
CA ASP A 64 13.40 -13.63 -3.43
C ASP A 64 13.08 -12.41 -4.30
N LEU A 65 12.83 -12.63 -5.59
CA LEU A 65 12.37 -11.58 -6.50
C LEU A 65 10.97 -11.11 -6.12
N TYR A 66 10.07 -12.02 -5.73
CA TYR A 66 8.71 -11.68 -5.28
C TYR A 66 8.72 -10.88 -3.99
N ASN A 67 9.54 -11.27 -3.00
CA ASN A 67 9.72 -10.52 -1.76
C ASN A 67 10.28 -9.12 -2.04
N ALA A 68 11.25 -8.99 -2.95
CA ALA A 68 11.77 -7.68 -3.36
C ALA A 68 10.72 -6.80 -4.06
N VAL A 69 9.72 -7.38 -4.73
CA VAL A 69 8.56 -6.64 -5.27
C VAL A 69 7.66 -6.15 -4.15
N LEU A 70 7.43 -6.94 -3.12
CA LEU A 70 6.67 -6.52 -1.94
C LEU A 70 7.39 -5.41 -1.16
N ASP A 71 8.71 -5.57 -0.95
CA ASP A 71 9.56 -4.52 -0.37
C ASP A 71 9.43 -3.21 -1.16
N HIS A 72 9.54 -3.28 -2.47
CA HIS A 72 9.44 -2.10 -3.34
C HIS A 72 8.08 -1.42 -3.25
N HIS A 73 7.00 -2.17 -3.07
CA HIS A 73 5.65 -1.62 -2.84
C HIS A 73 5.56 -0.89 -1.50
N HIS A 74 6.19 -1.44 -0.47
CA HIS A 74 6.23 -0.86 0.88
C HIS A 74 7.38 0.13 1.07
N ASP A 75 8.50 -0.07 0.36
CA ASP A 75 9.70 0.76 0.42
C ASP A 75 9.54 1.97 -0.49
N SER A 76 8.84 2.87 0.02
CA SER A 76 9.12 4.23 -0.32
C SER A 76 9.21 4.93 1.01
N GLY A 77 10.14 5.79 1.25
CA GLY A 77 10.20 6.67 2.42
C GLY A 77 8.87 7.31 2.81
N ARG A 78 7.84 7.04 2.03
CA ARG A 78 6.44 7.39 2.12
C ARG A 78 5.69 6.73 3.28
N ILE A 79 6.00 5.45 3.66
CA ILE A 79 5.39 4.87 4.87
C ILE A 79 5.91 5.63 6.08
N SER A 80 7.22 5.90 6.15
CA SER A 80 7.81 6.70 7.22
C SER A 80 7.26 8.13 7.27
N GLU A 81 7.07 8.77 6.12
CA GLU A 81 6.44 10.10 6.01
C GLU A 81 4.99 10.08 6.49
N CYS A 82 4.22 9.05 6.12
CA CYS A 82 2.84 8.89 6.58
C CYS A 82 2.76 8.68 8.08
N ILE A 83 3.61 7.81 8.63
CA ILE A 83 3.68 7.57 10.07
C ILE A 83 4.03 8.87 10.80
N ALA A 84 4.98 9.65 10.31
CA ALA A 84 5.33 10.94 10.89
C ALA A 84 4.16 11.96 10.86
N GLN A 85 3.41 12.01 9.75
CA GLN A 85 2.21 12.84 9.65
C GLN A 85 1.13 12.39 10.63
N TRP A 86 0.87 11.08 10.72
CA TRP A 86 -0.11 10.52 11.65
C TRP A 86 0.31 10.75 13.09
N GLN A 87 1.59 10.56 13.42
CA GLN A 87 2.12 10.86 14.75
C GLN A 87 1.90 12.32 15.11
N SER A 88 2.13 13.25 14.18
CA SER A 88 1.86 14.67 14.39
C SER A 88 0.38 14.97 14.70
N CYS A 89 -0.57 14.27 14.06
CA CYS A 89 -1.98 14.36 14.40
C CYS A 89 -2.26 13.80 15.81
N MET A 90 -1.68 12.63 16.10
CA MET A 90 -1.83 11.97 17.41
C MET A 90 -1.30 12.82 18.57
N ASP A 91 -0.15 13.50 18.38
CA ASP A 91 0.47 14.35 19.39
C ASP A 91 -0.37 15.60 19.70
N ARG A 92 -1.11 16.10 18.71
CA ARG A 92 -2.05 17.23 18.86
C ARG A 92 -3.46 16.81 19.27
N ASN A 93 -3.71 15.52 19.44
CA ASN A 93 -5.06 14.97 19.64
C ASN A 93 -6.05 15.38 18.54
N ASP A 94 -5.55 15.49 17.30
CA ASP A 94 -6.33 15.84 16.12
C ASP A 94 -6.95 14.56 15.52
N ASP A 95 -8.02 14.07 16.15
CA ASP A 95 -8.71 12.83 15.77
C ASP A 95 -9.23 12.90 14.34
N GLU A 96 -9.81 14.04 13.94
CA GLU A 96 -10.36 14.25 12.59
C GLU A 96 -9.25 14.31 11.54
N GLY A 97 -8.18 15.04 11.82
CA GLY A 97 -7.01 15.12 10.94
C GLY A 97 -6.34 13.76 10.75
N LEU A 98 -6.27 12.94 11.79
CA LEU A 98 -5.73 11.58 11.68
C LEU A 98 -6.62 10.69 10.80
N VAL A 99 -7.94 10.68 11.03
CA VAL A 99 -8.90 9.91 10.21
C VAL A 99 -8.80 10.31 8.75
N ARG A 100 -8.77 11.62 8.48
CA ARG A 100 -8.60 12.18 7.13
C ARG A 100 -7.31 11.70 6.48
N ALA A 101 -6.18 11.86 7.17
CA ALA A 101 -4.86 11.49 6.65
C ALA A 101 -4.76 9.99 6.31
N ILE A 102 -5.39 9.12 7.09
CA ILE A 102 -5.47 7.68 6.80
C ILE A 102 -6.29 7.42 5.53
N ILE A 103 -7.49 8.00 5.44
CA ILE A 103 -8.39 7.81 4.30
C ILE A 103 -7.75 8.30 3.00
N GLU A 104 -7.26 9.54 2.99
CA GLU A 104 -6.62 10.14 1.81
C GLU A 104 -5.40 9.34 1.37
N LYS A 105 -4.60 8.87 2.32
CA LYS A 105 -3.41 8.07 2.01
C LYS A 105 -3.75 6.73 1.36
N ILE A 106 -4.77 6.05 1.83
CA ILE A 106 -5.21 4.80 1.23
C ILE A 106 -5.70 5.05 -0.20
N ILE A 107 -6.59 6.02 -0.41
CA ILE A 107 -7.12 6.36 -1.74
C ILE A 107 -5.98 6.74 -2.69
N GLU A 108 -5.06 7.62 -2.26
CA GLU A 108 -3.88 8.03 -3.04
C GLU A 108 -3.01 6.83 -3.45
N SER A 109 -2.79 5.88 -2.54
CA SER A 109 -1.93 4.73 -2.80
C SER A 109 -2.46 3.87 -3.96
N TYR A 110 -3.77 3.64 -4.00
CA TYR A 110 -4.44 2.91 -5.09
C TYR A 110 -4.43 3.68 -6.41
N ARG A 111 -4.62 5.00 -6.37
CA ARG A 111 -4.56 5.86 -7.55
C ARG A 111 -3.18 5.89 -8.18
N ARG A 112 -2.16 5.92 -7.33
CA ARG A 112 -0.78 6.06 -7.80
C ARG A 112 -0.25 4.80 -8.45
N ASP A 113 -0.41 3.66 -7.82
CA ASP A 113 0.05 2.37 -8.35
C ASP A 113 -0.76 1.20 -7.79
N LEU A 114 -1.64 0.69 -8.61
CA LEU A 114 -2.52 -0.42 -8.27
C LEU A 114 -1.78 -1.76 -8.23
N ARG A 115 -0.59 -1.86 -8.85
CA ARG A 115 0.10 -3.13 -9.08
C ARG A 115 0.45 -3.83 -7.76
N GLY A 116 0.98 -3.10 -6.78
CA GLY A 116 1.32 -3.67 -5.48
C GLY A 116 0.10 -4.22 -4.73
N HIS A 117 -1.02 -3.49 -4.75
CA HIS A 117 -2.28 -3.97 -4.16
C HIS A 117 -2.78 -5.25 -4.85
N ARG A 118 -2.63 -5.36 -6.18
CA ARG A 118 -2.97 -6.59 -6.93
C ARG A 118 -2.07 -7.75 -6.55
N VAL A 119 -0.76 -7.53 -6.38
CA VAL A 119 0.18 -8.57 -5.93
C VAL A 119 -0.23 -9.13 -4.58
N LEU A 120 -0.63 -8.28 -3.61
CA LEU A 120 -1.12 -8.73 -2.30
C LEU A 120 -2.43 -9.53 -2.40
N LEU A 121 -3.34 -9.13 -3.27
CA LEU A 121 -4.58 -9.89 -3.51
C LEU A 121 -4.29 -11.26 -4.13
N PHE A 122 -3.40 -11.33 -5.13
CA PHE A 122 -2.96 -12.61 -5.68
C PHE A 122 -2.29 -13.49 -4.62
N ALA A 123 -1.42 -12.91 -3.77
CA ALA A 123 -0.81 -13.64 -2.67
C ALA A 123 -1.85 -14.27 -1.73
N ALA A 124 -2.91 -13.54 -1.41
CA ALA A 124 -4.00 -14.04 -0.58
C ALA A 124 -4.80 -15.16 -1.28
N LEU A 125 -5.13 -14.99 -2.56
CA LEU A 125 -5.89 -15.99 -3.35
C LEU A 125 -5.09 -17.26 -3.60
N GLU A 126 -3.77 -17.16 -3.78
CA GLU A 126 -2.86 -18.28 -4.00
C GLU A 126 -2.40 -18.95 -2.69
N GLY A 127 -2.76 -18.40 -1.52
CA GLY A 127 -2.28 -18.89 -0.22
C GLY A 127 -0.76 -18.75 -0.04
N HIS A 128 -0.17 -17.68 -0.58
CA HIS A 128 1.28 -17.47 -0.53
C HIS A 128 1.70 -16.94 0.86
N GLU A 129 1.87 -17.86 1.81
CA GLU A 129 2.08 -17.55 3.24
C GLU A 129 3.26 -16.60 3.49
N VAL A 130 4.38 -16.79 2.79
CA VAL A 130 5.58 -15.94 2.95
C VAL A 130 5.28 -14.48 2.62
N ALA A 131 4.52 -14.23 1.54
CA ALA A 131 4.13 -12.87 1.16
C ALA A 131 3.13 -12.25 2.13
N LEU A 132 2.20 -13.06 2.63
CA LEU A 132 1.22 -12.61 3.63
C LEU A 132 1.90 -12.31 4.96
N GLU A 133 2.87 -13.11 5.37
CA GLU A 133 3.65 -12.87 6.57
C GLU A 133 4.48 -11.59 6.44
N HIS A 134 5.15 -11.40 5.31
CA HIS A 134 5.89 -10.16 5.02
C HIS A 134 5.00 -8.92 5.12
N ASN A 135 3.80 -8.96 4.52
CA ASN A 135 2.83 -7.87 4.63
C ASN A 135 2.38 -7.65 6.09
N ARG A 136 2.17 -8.73 6.88
CA ARG A 136 1.81 -8.60 8.29
C ARG A 136 2.88 -7.89 9.10
N GLN A 137 4.16 -8.20 8.88
CA GLN A 137 5.29 -7.57 9.59
C GLN A 137 5.33 -6.04 9.38
N ILE A 138 4.81 -5.54 8.28
CA ILE A 138 4.76 -4.10 7.99
C ILE A 138 3.45 -3.48 8.49
N SER A 139 2.32 -4.12 8.21
CA SER A 139 1.00 -3.55 8.45
C SER A 139 0.55 -3.65 9.91
N PHE A 140 0.96 -4.70 10.62
CA PHE A 140 0.50 -4.96 11.99
C PHE A 140 0.99 -3.92 13.00
N PRO A 141 2.27 -3.51 13.01
CA PRO A 141 2.73 -2.44 13.92
C PRO A 141 1.99 -1.11 13.71
N ILE A 142 1.64 -0.79 12.46
CA ILE A 142 0.85 0.40 12.13
C ILE A 142 -0.55 0.29 12.71
N PHE A 143 -1.19 -0.86 12.52
CA PHE A 143 -2.51 -1.13 13.07
C PHE A 143 -2.53 -1.04 14.61
N GLU A 144 -1.54 -1.63 15.27
CA GLU A 144 -1.40 -1.56 16.73
C GLU A 144 -1.19 -0.12 17.22
N LEU A 145 -0.35 0.67 16.57
CA LEU A 145 -0.13 2.08 16.89
C LEU A 145 -1.46 2.87 16.87
N LEU A 146 -2.27 2.67 15.82
CA LEU A 146 -3.56 3.32 15.68
C LEU A 146 -4.55 2.83 16.75
N CYS A 147 -4.56 1.53 17.07
CA CYS A 147 -5.39 0.98 18.14
C CYS A 147 -5.04 1.57 19.51
N GLN A 148 -3.76 1.70 19.82
CA GLN A 148 -3.30 2.33 21.07
C GLN A 148 -3.75 3.79 21.17
N TYR A 149 -3.64 4.52 20.07
CA TYR A 149 -4.16 5.90 20.02
C TYR A 149 -5.66 5.95 20.29
N VAL A 150 -6.46 5.15 19.59
CA VAL A 150 -7.93 5.10 19.79
C VAL A 150 -8.26 4.75 21.24
N ALA A 151 -7.60 3.73 21.83
CA ALA A 151 -7.82 3.33 23.21
C ALA A 151 -7.51 4.47 24.20
N ARG A 152 -6.43 5.22 23.98
CA ARG A 152 -6.09 6.41 24.75
C ARG A 152 -7.19 7.47 24.65
N ARG A 153 -7.63 7.81 23.44
CA ARG A 153 -8.67 8.81 23.23
C ARG A 153 -10.02 8.41 23.84
N GLN A 154 -10.32 7.10 23.87
CA GLN A 154 -11.46 6.56 24.57
C GLN A 154 -11.34 6.72 26.09
N SER A 155 -10.19 6.47 26.68
CA SER A 155 -9.96 6.67 28.12
C SER A 155 -10.03 8.14 28.54
N GLU A 156 -9.74 9.07 27.63
CA GLU A 156 -9.88 10.52 27.80
C GLU A 156 -11.34 11.00 27.58
N GLY A 157 -12.25 10.12 27.15
CA GLY A 157 -13.65 10.45 26.87
C GLY A 157 -13.88 11.21 25.55
N ALA A 158 -12.83 11.43 24.75
CA ALA A 158 -12.93 12.13 23.47
C ALA A 158 -13.57 11.26 22.38
N LEU A 159 -13.29 9.96 22.41
CA LEU A 159 -13.93 8.97 21.56
C LEU A 159 -14.84 8.06 22.39
N ARG A 160 -15.91 7.59 21.76
CA ARG A 160 -16.87 6.66 22.40
C ARG A 160 -16.19 5.32 22.72
N GLN A 161 -16.63 4.68 23.77
CA GLN A 161 -16.19 3.34 24.15
C GLN A 161 -16.53 2.31 23.07
N GLY A 162 -15.65 1.35 22.86
CA GLY A 162 -15.80 0.29 21.87
C GLY A 162 -14.48 -0.44 21.62
N ASN A 163 -14.49 -1.37 20.70
CA ASN A 163 -13.26 -2.07 20.30
C ASN A 163 -12.40 -1.14 19.43
N PRO A 164 -11.17 -0.75 19.86
CA PRO A 164 -10.30 0.12 19.08
C PRO A 164 -9.97 -0.44 17.69
N GLY A 165 -9.73 -1.77 17.60
CA GLY A 165 -9.43 -2.44 16.34
C GLY A 165 -10.60 -2.38 15.35
N ALA A 166 -11.84 -2.45 15.82
CA ALA A 166 -13.01 -2.30 14.97
C ALA A 166 -13.13 -0.88 14.39
N ILE A 167 -12.79 0.15 15.19
CA ILE A 167 -12.79 1.54 14.72
C ILE A 167 -11.70 1.73 13.65
N VAL A 168 -10.48 1.29 13.92
CA VAL A 168 -9.36 1.38 12.95
C VAL A 168 -9.69 0.61 11.67
N ALA A 169 -10.24 -0.62 11.80
CA ALA A 169 -10.64 -1.43 10.65
C ALA A 169 -11.77 -0.79 9.84
N ALA A 170 -12.73 -0.12 10.49
CA ALA A 170 -13.79 0.60 9.79
C ALA A 170 -13.23 1.77 8.97
N VAL A 171 -12.36 2.60 9.56
CA VAL A 171 -11.71 3.73 8.86
C VAL A 171 -10.92 3.26 7.65
N ALA A 172 -10.02 2.29 7.84
CA ALA A 172 -9.20 1.76 6.75
C ALA A 172 -10.05 0.99 5.72
N GLY A 173 -11.04 0.21 6.19
CA GLY A 173 -11.91 -0.60 5.35
C GLY A 173 -12.78 0.21 4.41
N MET A 174 -13.35 1.34 4.85
CA MET A 174 -14.14 2.24 3.99
C MET A 174 -13.29 2.75 2.82
N ALA A 175 -12.11 3.29 3.11
CA ALA A 175 -11.20 3.82 2.09
C ALA A 175 -10.69 2.72 1.15
N THR A 176 -10.29 1.57 1.70
CA THR A 176 -9.80 0.42 0.93
C THR A 176 -10.90 -0.14 0.01
N HIS A 177 -12.12 -0.31 0.54
CA HIS A 177 -13.25 -0.81 -0.26
C HIS A 177 -13.57 0.16 -1.41
N TYR A 178 -13.71 1.45 -1.12
CA TYR A 178 -13.93 2.47 -2.14
C TYR A 178 -12.86 2.46 -3.23
N ALA A 179 -11.58 2.47 -2.81
CA ALA A 179 -10.45 2.45 -3.75
C ALA A 179 -10.43 1.15 -4.58
N THR A 180 -10.71 0.00 -3.97
CA THR A 180 -10.81 -1.28 -4.68
C THR A 180 -11.95 -1.26 -5.70
N MET A 181 -13.15 -0.83 -5.29
CA MET A 181 -14.30 -0.78 -6.20
C MET A 181 -14.05 0.15 -7.39
N THR A 182 -13.49 1.32 -7.15
CA THR A 182 -13.26 2.30 -8.21
C THR A 182 -12.06 1.95 -9.10
N GLN A 183 -10.94 1.48 -8.54
CA GLN A 183 -9.71 1.26 -9.30
C GLN A 183 -9.61 -0.15 -9.91
N MET A 184 -10.20 -1.17 -9.27
CA MET A 184 -10.12 -2.55 -9.77
C MET A 184 -11.37 -2.99 -10.51
N PHE A 185 -12.55 -2.56 -10.05
CA PHE A 185 -13.84 -3.00 -10.61
C PHE A 185 -14.51 -1.93 -11.50
N GLY A 186 -13.92 -0.74 -11.61
CA GLY A 186 -14.43 0.30 -12.52
C GLY A 186 -15.75 0.95 -12.07
N PHE A 187 -16.10 0.85 -10.77
CA PHE A 187 -17.27 1.55 -10.25
C PHE A 187 -17.07 3.06 -10.34
N CYS A 188 -18.04 3.75 -10.91
CA CYS A 188 -18.05 5.20 -10.94
C CYS A 188 -18.86 5.76 -9.78
N VAL A 189 -18.20 6.58 -8.96
CA VAL A 189 -18.87 7.42 -7.97
C VAL A 189 -18.79 8.85 -8.51
N ASN A 190 -19.92 9.53 -8.61
CA ASN A 190 -20.00 10.90 -9.14
C ASN A 190 -19.50 11.94 -8.11
N SER A 191 -18.26 11.76 -7.64
CA SER A 191 -17.60 12.63 -6.66
C SER A 191 -16.09 12.47 -6.82
N ASP A 192 -15.33 13.52 -6.55
CA ASP A 192 -13.88 13.42 -6.49
C ASP A 192 -13.40 12.78 -5.17
N ASP A 193 -12.13 12.39 -5.14
CA ASP A 193 -11.54 11.69 -3.99
C ASP A 193 -11.58 12.52 -2.69
N ARG A 194 -11.51 13.86 -2.80
CA ARG A 194 -11.58 14.77 -1.67
C ARG A 194 -12.99 14.79 -1.07
N GLN A 195 -14.02 14.89 -1.91
CA GLN A 195 -15.41 14.85 -1.48
C GLN A 195 -15.74 13.51 -0.81
N ILE A 196 -15.19 12.42 -1.32
CA ILE A 196 -15.33 11.09 -0.72
C ILE A 196 -14.63 11.03 0.63
N ALA A 197 -13.40 11.53 0.74
CA ALA A 197 -12.68 11.61 2.01
C ALA A 197 -13.45 12.45 3.03
N ASP A 198 -13.96 13.62 2.65
CA ASP A 198 -14.80 14.49 3.49
C ASP A 198 -16.04 13.74 4.01
N SER A 199 -16.72 13.01 3.11
CA SER A 199 -17.90 12.22 3.47
C SER A 199 -17.55 11.10 4.45
N PHE A 200 -16.48 10.36 4.23
CA PHE A 200 -16.04 9.29 5.12
C PHE A 200 -15.60 9.80 6.47
N VAL A 201 -14.84 10.91 6.51
CA VAL A 201 -14.48 11.60 7.76
C VAL A 201 -15.73 11.99 8.54
N GLY A 202 -16.72 12.62 7.87
CA GLY A 202 -17.97 13.00 8.50
C GLY A 202 -18.72 11.81 9.12
N ILE A 203 -18.88 10.71 8.37
CA ILE A 203 -19.54 9.48 8.85
C ILE A 203 -18.80 8.90 10.05
N VAL A 204 -17.47 8.76 9.96
CA VAL A 204 -16.65 8.20 11.04
C VAL A 204 -16.73 9.07 12.27
N MET A 205 -16.47 10.38 12.14
CA MET A 205 -16.40 11.29 13.29
C MET A 205 -17.76 11.43 14.00
N GLN A 206 -18.88 11.43 13.28
CA GLN A 206 -20.22 11.41 13.90
C GLN A 206 -20.47 10.10 14.66
N GLY A 207 -19.94 8.97 14.14
CA GLY A 207 -20.11 7.65 14.76
C GLY A 207 -19.22 7.38 15.97
N ILE A 208 -18.07 8.05 16.11
CA ILE A 208 -17.07 7.73 17.15
C ILE A 208 -16.85 8.83 18.18
N ARG A 209 -17.37 10.05 17.98
CA ARG A 209 -17.29 11.11 19.02
C ARG A 209 -17.93 10.64 20.31
N GLY A 210 -17.29 10.92 21.44
CA GLY A 210 -17.87 10.72 22.77
C GLY A 210 -19.15 11.54 22.92
N THR A 211 -20.15 10.95 23.54
CA THR A 211 -21.32 11.72 23.98
C THR A 211 -20.89 12.61 25.13
N GLN A 212 -20.97 13.93 24.94
CA GLN A 212 -20.86 14.84 26.08
C GLN A 212 -21.94 14.47 27.10
N PRO A 213 -21.61 14.42 28.40
CA PRO A 213 -22.67 14.30 29.39
C PRO A 213 -23.62 15.47 29.16
N THR A 214 -24.90 15.17 28.98
CA THR A 214 -25.96 16.18 28.98
C THR A 214 -25.91 16.87 30.35
N GLU A 215 -25.32 18.07 30.40
CA GLU A 215 -25.53 18.99 31.54
C GLU A 215 -27.03 19.31 31.57
N GLY A 216 -27.67 18.85 32.60
CA GLY A 216 -29.01 19.33 32.95
C GLY A 216 -30.14 18.33 32.88
N ALA A 217 -30.22 17.49 33.89
CA ALA A 217 -31.51 17.05 34.45
C ALA A 217 -31.34 17.12 35.96
N LEU A 218 -31.52 18.30 36.51
CA LEU A 218 -31.89 18.53 37.89
C LEU A 218 -33.40 18.81 37.95
#